data_0fe856eb66b3dc9a4ab85c22df018345
#
_entry.id   0fe856eb66b3dc9a4ab85c22df018345
#
_cell.length_a   1.000
_cell.length_b   1.000
_cell.length_c   1.000
_cell.angle_alpha   90.00
_cell.angle_beta   90.00
_cell.angle_gamma   90.00
#
_symmetry.space_group_name_H-M   'P 1'
#
loop_
_entity.id
_entity.type
_entity.pdbx_description
1 polymer ?
#
loop_
_entity_poly.entity_id
_entity_poly.type
_entity_poly.pdbx_seq_one_letter_code
_entity_poly.pdbx_strand_id
1 'polypeptide(L)'
;MKIDVISIFPEYLAPLNLSLLGKAQSSGLVEIEVHDLRAKSTDNHNTVDDTPYGGGAGMVMLPEVWAKSIDSLVTDGADLIILTPAGKKFSQKMAESFSSSTQLIFACGRYEGIDDRVRQHYSQPEFQARNIRVHEVSIGDYVLGG
;
A
#
# COMPACT_ATOMS: atom_id res chain seq x y z
N MET A 1 -0.48 -15.70 -7.32
CA MET A 1 -0.31 -14.24 -7.07
C MET A 1 -0.16 -13.99 -5.58
N LYS A 2 0.79 -13.18 -5.21
CA LYS A 2 0.97 -12.71 -3.84
C LYS A 2 0.40 -11.30 -3.70
N ILE A 3 -0.42 -11.08 -2.69
CA ILE A 3 -0.96 -9.75 -2.37
C ILE A 3 -0.56 -9.40 -0.94
N ASP A 4 0.18 -8.31 -0.80
CA ASP A 4 0.58 -7.78 0.50
C ASP A 4 -0.13 -6.45 0.72
N VAL A 5 -0.80 -6.31 1.86
CA VAL A 5 -1.54 -5.09 2.22
C VAL A 5 -0.90 -4.50 3.46
N ILE A 6 -0.42 -3.27 3.37
CA ILE A 6 0.20 -2.55 4.49
C ILE A 6 -0.78 -1.51 5.01
N SER A 7 -1.12 -1.59 6.30
CA SER A 7 -2.08 -0.68 6.93
C SER A 7 -1.74 -0.46 8.40
N ILE A 8 -2.17 0.67 8.96
CA ILE A 8 -2.11 0.87 10.42
C ILE A 8 -3.35 0.30 11.13
N PHE A 9 -4.33 -0.18 10.36
CA PHE A 9 -5.55 -0.80 10.88
C PHE A 9 -5.74 -2.18 10.24
N PRO A 10 -4.83 -3.14 10.50
CA PRO A 10 -4.92 -4.45 9.84
C PRO A 10 -6.21 -5.20 10.14
N GLU A 11 -6.83 -4.96 11.28
CA GLU A 11 -8.10 -5.59 11.67
C GLU A 11 -9.27 -5.21 10.75
N TYR A 12 -9.21 -4.06 10.08
CA TYR A 12 -10.26 -3.66 9.14
C TYR A 12 -10.25 -4.48 7.86
N LEU A 13 -9.18 -5.25 7.65
CA LEU A 13 -8.99 -6.06 6.45
C LEU A 13 -9.35 -7.53 6.66
N ALA A 14 -9.91 -7.88 7.83
CA ALA A 14 -10.38 -9.24 8.11
C ALA A 14 -11.36 -9.78 7.04
N PRO A 15 -12.26 -8.97 6.43
CA PRO A 15 -13.14 -9.47 5.38
C PRO A 15 -12.43 -10.07 4.17
N LEU A 16 -11.14 -9.80 3.97
CA LEU A 16 -10.37 -10.41 2.87
C LEU A 16 -10.26 -11.93 3.01
N ASN A 17 -10.55 -12.48 4.18
CA ASN A 17 -10.52 -13.93 4.42
C ASN A 17 -11.87 -14.61 4.17
N LEU A 18 -12.86 -13.87 3.69
CA LEU A 18 -14.23 -14.35 3.56
C LEU A 18 -14.60 -14.57 2.08
N SER A 19 -15.67 -15.36 1.88
CA SER A 19 -16.32 -15.55 0.60
C SER A 19 -15.36 -16.06 -0.50
N LEU A 20 -15.46 -15.54 -1.70
CA LEU A 20 -14.66 -15.97 -2.85
C LEU A 20 -13.16 -15.75 -2.64
N LEU A 21 -12.79 -14.64 -1.98
CA LEU A 21 -11.39 -14.37 -1.66
C LEU A 21 -10.83 -15.41 -0.70
N GLY A 22 -11.62 -15.79 0.32
CA GLY A 22 -11.24 -16.85 1.24
C GLY A 22 -11.03 -18.18 0.53
N LYS A 23 -11.91 -18.52 -0.42
CA LYS A 23 -11.80 -19.73 -1.24
C LYS A 23 -10.56 -19.70 -2.13
N ALA A 24 -10.28 -18.57 -2.76
CA ALA A 24 -9.10 -18.41 -3.61
C ALA A 24 -7.81 -18.62 -2.82
N GLN A 25 -7.74 -18.13 -1.59
CA GLN A 25 -6.61 -18.34 -0.69
C GLN A 25 -6.48 -19.81 -0.29
N SER A 26 -7.58 -20.45 0.08
CA SER A 26 -7.58 -21.85 0.49
C SER A 26 -7.16 -22.78 -0.63
N SER A 27 -7.47 -22.46 -1.88
CA SER A 27 -7.09 -23.25 -3.05
C SER A 27 -5.70 -22.91 -3.59
N GLY A 28 -5.01 -21.93 -3.02
CA GLY A 28 -3.66 -21.56 -3.44
C GLY A 28 -3.59 -20.66 -4.67
N LEU A 29 -4.72 -20.14 -5.16
CA LEU A 29 -4.74 -19.23 -6.32
C LEU A 29 -4.18 -17.86 -5.98
N VAL A 30 -4.40 -17.40 -4.73
CA VAL A 30 -3.97 -16.11 -4.22
C VAL A 30 -3.46 -16.30 -2.80
N GLU A 31 -2.36 -15.63 -2.47
CA GLU A 31 -1.86 -15.53 -1.11
C GLU A 31 -1.96 -14.07 -0.67
N ILE A 32 -2.74 -13.81 0.38
CA ILE A 32 -2.95 -12.45 0.90
C ILE A 32 -2.39 -12.37 2.31
N GLU A 33 -1.47 -11.42 2.54
CA GLU A 33 -0.96 -11.10 3.86
C GLU A 33 -1.22 -9.63 4.19
N VAL A 34 -1.69 -9.38 5.40
CA VAL A 34 -1.91 -8.02 5.90
C VAL A 34 -0.82 -7.70 6.91
N HIS A 35 -0.16 -6.55 6.72
CA HIS A 35 0.97 -6.12 7.53
C HIS A 35 0.62 -4.85 8.29
N ASP A 36 0.96 -4.83 9.58
CA ASP A 36 0.79 -3.65 10.41
C ASP A 36 1.99 -2.72 10.19
N LEU A 37 1.73 -1.54 9.64
CA LEU A 37 2.79 -0.55 9.41
C LEU A 37 3.51 -0.16 10.70
N ARG A 38 2.80 -0.17 11.84
CA ARG A 38 3.38 0.19 13.13
C ARG A 38 4.49 -0.76 13.57
N ALA A 39 4.49 -1.99 13.09
CA ALA A 39 5.53 -2.95 13.41
C ALA A 39 6.92 -2.53 12.92
N LYS A 40 6.99 -1.59 11.98
CA LYS A 40 8.24 -1.06 11.41
C LYS A 40 8.67 0.28 12.03
N SER A 41 7.88 0.81 12.96
CA SER A 41 8.25 2.02 13.68
C SER A 41 9.44 1.76 14.60
N THR A 42 10.33 2.75 14.74
CA THR A 42 11.54 2.64 15.56
C THR A 42 11.40 3.26 16.93
N ASP A 43 10.29 3.94 17.24
CA ASP A 43 10.08 4.56 18.53
C ASP A 43 9.17 3.72 19.43
N ASN A 44 9.17 4.07 20.74
CA ASN A 44 8.41 3.32 21.76
C ASN A 44 6.89 3.51 21.63
N HIS A 45 6.44 4.49 20.86
CA HIS A 45 5.03 4.78 20.66
C HIS A 45 4.53 4.28 19.31
N ASN A 46 5.39 3.60 18.55
CA ASN A 46 5.07 3.12 17.21
C ASN A 46 4.53 4.25 16.34
N THR A 47 5.22 5.40 16.35
CA THR A 47 4.82 6.57 15.59
C THR A 47 5.00 6.34 14.10
N VAL A 48 3.94 6.50 13.33
CA VAL A 48 3.94 6.31 11.88
C VAL A 48 3.53 7.57 11.13
N ASP A 49 2.96 8.54 11.84
CA ASP A 49 2.44 9.78 11.28
C ASP A 49 3.32 10.96 11.64
N ASP A 50 3.31 11.97 10.78
CA ASP A 50 3.88 13.28 11.08
C ASP A 50 2.77 14.31 11.00
N THR A 51 2.85 15.35 11.85
CA THR A 51 1.85 16.40 11.86
C THR A 51 2.27 17.49 10.87
N PRO A 52 1.38 17.93 9.96
CA PRO A 52 1.69 19.04 9.07
C PRO A 52 2.01 20.31 9.86
N TYR A 53 2.80 21.20 9.27
CA TYR A 53 3.14 22.47 9.87
C TYR A 53 1.85 23.24 10.24
N GLY A 54 1.73 23.60 11.51
CA GLY A 54 0.53 24.27 12.03
C GLY A 54 -0.56 23.32 12.54
N GLY A 55 -0.39 22.02 12.38
CA GLY A 55 -1.35 21.01 12.87
C GLY A 55 -2.63 20.94 12.06
N GLY A 56 -3.59 20.16 12.53
CA GLY A 56 -4.91 20.03 11.92
C GLY A 56 -5.06 18.81 11.02
N ALA A 57 -6.05 18.87 10.11
CA ALA A 57 -6.30 17.80 9.14
C ALA A 57 -5.13 17.63 8.16
N GLY A 58 -5.00 16.48 7.54
CA GLY A 58 -3.98 16.25 6.52
C GLY A 58 -2.64 15.78 7.08
N MET A 59 -2.66 15.01 8.14
CA MET A 59 -1.45 14.33 8.62
C MET A 59 -0.91 13.40 7.55
N VAL A 60 0.41 13.32 7.42
CA VAL A 60 1.08 12.43 6.48
C VAL A 60 1.86 11.36 7.24
N MET A 61 1.98 10.19 6.65
CA MET A 61 2.71 9.08 7.25
C MET A 61 4.19 9.19 6.93
N LEU A 62 5.05 8.85 7.92
CA LEU A 62 6.50 8.97 7.79
C LEU A 62 7.04 8.08 6.68
N PRO A 63 7.79 8.64 5.71
CA PRO A 63 8.26 7.87 4.57
C PRO A 63 9.25 6.76 4.96
N GLU A 64 10.03 6.95 6.01
CA GLU A 64 11.01 5.96 6.47
C GLU A 64 10.33 4.68 6.95
N VAL A 65 9.19 4.81 7.62
CA VAL A 65 8.42 3.65 8.11
C VAL A 65 7.83 2.88 6.94
N TRP A 66 7.31 3.61 5.95
CA TRP A 66 6.81 2.99 4.72
C TRP A 66 7.91 2.25 3.97
N ALA A 67 9.08 2.86 3.82
CA ALA A 67 10.21 2.24 3.14
C ALA A 67 10.64 0.95 3.82
N LYS A 68 10.73 0.93 5.15
CA LYS A 68 11.06 -0.29 5.88
C LYS A 68 10.06 -1.41 5.61
N SER A 69 8.78 -1.09 5.62
CA SER A 69 7.74 -2.08 5.39
C SER A 69 7.78 -2.61 3.96
N ILE A 70 7.85 -1.72 2.97
CA ILE A 70 7.88 -2.10 1.56
C ILE A 70 9.14 -2.91 1.24
N ASP A 71 10.30 -2.47 1.70
CA ASP A 71 11.57 -3.16 1.44
C ASP A 71 11.59 -4.59 1.99
N SER A 72 10.86 -4.84 3.09
CA SER A 72 10.77 -6.18 3.65
C SER A 72 9.92 -7.15 2.82
N LEU A 73 9.12 -6.63 1.87
CA LEU A 73 8.14 -7.41 1.12
C LEU A 73 8.43 -7.47 -0.38
N VAL A 74 8.98 -6.40 -0.94
CA VAL A 74 9.05 -6.20 -2.39
C VAL A 74 9.95 -7.23 -3.07
N THR A 75 9.45 -7.80 -4.16
CA THR A 75 10.19 -8.70 -5.04
C THR A 75 10.25 -8.15 -6.45
N ASP A 76 11.14 -8.68 -7.27
CA ASP A 76 11.26 -8.24 -8.66
C ASP A 76 9.95 -8.47 -9.41
N GLY A 77 9.56 -7.49 -10.21
CA GLY A 77 8.32 -7.55 -10.97
C GLY A 77 7.06 -7.11 -10.19
N ALA A 78 7.22 -6.66 -8.95
CA ALA A 78 6.08 -6.23 -8.12
C ALA A 78 5.44 -4.96 -8.65
N ASP A 79 4.13 -4.84 -8.43
CA ASP A 79 3.39 -3.59 -8.59
C ASP A 79 3.09 -3.02 -7.21
N LEU A 80 3.64 -1.85 -6.92
CA LEU A 80 3.37 -1.10 -5.69
C LEU A 80 2.24 -0.13 -5.96
N ILE A 81 1.13 -0.31 -5.26
CA ILE A 81 -0.08 0.48 -5.44
C ILE A 81 -0.27 1.36 -4.22
N ILE A 82 -0.07 2.66 -4.40
CA ILE A 82 -0.26 3.66 -3.35
C ILE A 82 -1.68 4.21 -3.51
N LEU A 83 -2.53 3.96 -2.50
CA LEU A 83 -3.89 4.47 -2.52
C LEU A 83 -3.91 5.93 -2.07
N THR A 84 -4.40 6.79 -2.93
CA THR A 84 -4.44 8.24 -2.69
C THR A 84 -5.58 8.88 -3.48
N PRO A 85 -6.28 9.88 -2.90
CA PRO A 85 -7.31 10.60 -3.64
C PRO A 85 -6.77 11.33 -4.88
N ALA A 86 -5.49 11.67 -4.90
CA ALA A 86 -4.84 12.35 -6.02
C ALA A 86 -4.42 11.40 -7.14
N GLY A 87 -4.57 10.09 -6.95
CA GLY A 87 -4.16 9.11 -7.93
C GLY A 87 -5.14 8.97 -9.08
N LYS A 88 -4.72 8.16 -10.06
CA LYS A 88 -5.58 7.81 -11.18
C LYS A 88 -6.74 6.94 -10.68
N LYS A 89 -7.96 7.27 -11.10
CA LYS A 89 -9.15 6.55 -10.66
C LYS A 89 -9.09 5.08 -11.09
N PHE A 90 -9.35 4.18 -10.15
CA PHE A 90 -9.34 2.74 -10.40
C PHE A 90 -10.37 2.38 -11.48
N SER A 91 -9.96 1.53 -12.42
CA SER A 91 -10.77 1.12 -13.56
C SER A 91 -10.68 -0.37 -13.81
N GLN A 92 -11.60 -0.89 -14.59
CA GLN A 92 -11.56 -2.30 -15.02
C GLN A 92 -10.27 -2.62 -15.77
N LYS A 93 -9.76 -1.69 -16.57
CA LYS A 93 -8.52 -1.86 -17.31
C LYS A 93 -7.33 -2.02 -16.38
N MET A 94 -7.28 -1.22 -15.30
CA MET A 94 -6.25 -1.36 -14.28
C MET A 94 -6.35 -2.71 -13.57
N ALA A 95 -7.56 -3.14 -13.22
CA ALA A 95 -7.76 -4.44 -12.58
C ALA A 95 -7.25 -5.57 -13.46
N GLU A 96 -7.52 -5.53 -14.75
CA GLU A 96 -7.03 -6.52 -15.71
C GLU A 96 -5.51 -6.51 -15.80
N SER A 97 -4.90 -5.33 -15.82
CA SER A 97 -3.44 -5.19 -15.82
C SER A 97 -2.83 -5.77 -14.56
N PHE A 98 -3.39 -5.47 -13.39
CA PHE A 98 -2.86 -5.97 -12.12
C PHE A 98 -3.07 -7.48 -11.95
N SER A 99 -4.08 -8.06 -12.60
CA SER A 99 -4.36 -9.49 -12.48
C SER A 99 -3.23 -10.37 -13.02
N SER A 100 -2.36 -9.85 -13.86
CA SER A 100 -1.20 -10.57 -14.37
C SER A 100 0.10 -10.30 -13.57
N SER A 101 0.04 -9.52 -12.52
CA SER A 101 1.20 -9.23 -11.68
C SER A 101 1.58 -10.45 -10.83
N THR A 102 2.87 -10.61 -10.57
CA THR A 102 3.36 -11.65 -9.65
C THR A 102 3.14 -11.26 -8.20
N GLN A 103 3.22 -9.97 -7.91
CA GLN A 103 3.01 -9.44 -6.56
C GLN A 103 2.35 -8.07 -6.64
N LEU A 104 1.28 -7.89 -5.86
CA LEU A 104 0.68 -6.58 -5.62
C LEU A 104 0.96 -6.18 -4.18
N ILE A 105 1.47 -4.96 -3.97
CA ILE A 105 1.66 -4.40 -2.63
C ILE A 105 0.75 -3.18 -2.54
N PHE A 106 -0.25 -3.23 -1.66
CA PHE A 106 -1.14 -2.10 -1.42
C PHE A 106 -0.65 -1.32 -0.21
N ALA A 107 -0.31 -0.05 -0.43
CA ALA A 107 0.04 0.87 0.63
C ALA A 107 -1.20 1.69 0.98
N CYS A 108 -1.82 1.35 2.09
CA CYS A 108 -3.08 1.96 2.55
C CYS A 108 -2.78 3.01 3.61
N GLY A 109 -2.74 4.27 3.19
CA GLY A 109 -2.49 5.39 4.09
C GLY A 109 -3.76 5.88 4.78
N ARG A 110 -3.59 6.92 5.60
CA ARG A 110 -4.68 7.62 6.27
C ARG A 110 -4.78 9.03 5.70
N TYR A 111 -5.87 9.73 6.07
CA TYR A 111 -6.07 11.14 5.77
C TYR A 111 -5.94 11.42 4.27
N GLU A 112 -5.06 12.33 3.89
CA GLU A 112 -4.90 12.75 2.49
C GLU A 112 -3.92 11.90 1.70
N GLY A 113 -3.28 10.91 2.35
CA GLY A 113 -2.42 9.98 1.65
C GLY A 113 -1.06 9.78 2.31
N ILE A 114 -0.11 9.36 1.50
CA ILE A 114 1.25 9.01 1.91
C ILE A 114 2.20 10.08 1.36
N ASP A 115 3.26 10.40 2.11
CA ASP A 115 4.28 11.35 1.67
C ASP A 115 4.79 10.95 0.27
N ASP A 116 4.79 11.92 -0.65
CA ASP A 116 5.16 11.68 -2.05
C ASP A 116 6.60 11.16 -2.22
N ARG A 117 7.45 11.34 -1.23
CA ARG A 117 8.81 10.80 -1.25
C ARG A 117 8.83 9.27 -1.36
N VAL A 118 7.78 8.60 -0.90
CA VAL A 118 7.66 7.13 -1.06
C VAL A 118 7.56 6.79 -2.54
N ARG A 119 6.66 7.43 -3.27
CA ARG A 119 6.53 7.23 -4.72
C ARG A 119 7.82 7.57 -5.45
N GLN A 120 8.42 8.70 -5.10
CA GLN A 120 9.67 9.14 -5.73
C GLN A 120 10.78 8.11 -5.52
N HIS A 121 10.91 7.59 -4.31
CA HIS A 121 11.94 6.60 -3.97
C HIS A 121 11.80 5.32 -4.82
N TYR A 122 10.61 4.75 -4.87
CA TYR A 122 10.39 3.49 -5.59
C TYR A 122 10.27 3.65 -7.10
N SER A 123 10.27 4.90 -7.60
CA SER A 123 10.32 5.19 -9.03
C SER A 123 11.74 5.36 -9.56
N GLN A 124 12.76 5.22 -8.72
CA GLN A 124 14.16 5.39 -9.12
C GLN A 124 14.63 4.26 -10.05
N PRO A 125 15.69 4.51 -10.85
CA PRO A 125 16.18 3.53 -11.83
C PRO A 125 16.53 2.17 -11.26
N GLU A 126 17.02 2.09 -10.03
CA GLU A 126 17.35 0.81 -9.38
C GLU A 126 16.14 -0.10 -9.22
N PHE A 127 14.96 0.47 -8.95
CA PHE A 127 13.72 -0.31 -8.85
C PHE A 127 13.13 -0.61 -10.22
N GLN A 128 13.28 0.31 -11.18
CA GLN A 128 12.87 0.06 -12.56
C GLN A 128 13.67 -1.09 -13.18
N ALA A 129 14.95 -1.20 -12.85
CA ALA A 129 15.80 -2.31 -13.31
C ALA A 129 15.32 -3.66 -12.77
N ARG A 130 14.66 -3.69 -11.62
CA ARG A 130 14.04 -4.88 -11.04
C ARG A 130 12.60 -5.08 -11.53
N ASN A 131 12.16 -4.28 -12.49
CA ASN A 131 10.81 -4.30 -13.04
C ASN A 131 9.73 -4.06 -11.96
N ILE A 132 10.05 -3.24 -10.96
CA ILE A 132 9.10 -2.79 -9.93
C ILE A 132 8.41 -1.54 -10.45
N ARG A 133 7.08 -1.54 -10.43
CA ARG A 133 6.25 -0.45 -10.96
C ARG A 133 5.47 0.17 -9.82
N VAL A 134 5.40 1.51 -9.81
CA VAL A 134 4.69 2.27 -8.79
C VAL A 134 3.45 2.91 -9.43
N HIS A 135 2.32 2.77 -8.75
CA HIS A 135 1.05 3.31 -9.20
C HIS A 135 0.40 4.11 -8.09
N GLU A 136 -0.06 5.31 -8.39
CA GLU A 136 -0.94 6.06 -7.50
C GLU A 136 -2.37 5.86 -7.99
N VAL A 137 -3.23 5.32 -7.13
CA VAL A 137 -4.59 4.91 -7.52
C VAL A 137 -5.60 5.49 -6.54
N SER A 138 -6.65 6.09 -7.07
CA SER A 138 -7.81 6.55 -6.31
C SER A 138 -8.96 5.57 -6.46
N ILE A 139 -9.61 5.22 -5.36
CA ILE A 139 -10.81 4.39 -5.39
C ILE A 139 -12.08 5.22 -5.55
N GLY A 140 -11.95 6.55 -5.57
CA GLY A 140 -13.05 7.49 -5.78
C GLY A 140 -12.59 8.93 -5.58
N ASP A 141 -13.42 9.89 -5.98
CA ASP A 141 -13.11 11.31 -5.89
C ASP A 141 -13.46 11.87 -4.50
N TYR A 142 -12.95 11.23 -3.45
CA TYR A 142 -13.23 11.60 -2.06
C TYR A 142 -12.10 11.16 -1.16
N VAL A 143 -11.96 11.82 -0.01
CA VAL A 143 -10.97 11.48 1.01
C VAL A 143 -11.64 10.63 2.09
N LEU A 144 -11.00 9.52 2.44
CA LEU A 144 -11.46 8.60 3.48
C LEU A 144 -10.61 8.76 4.74
N GLY A 145 -11.20 8.46 5.88
CA GLY A 145 -10.53 8.56 7.18
C GLY A 145 -9.56 7.41 7.50
N GLY A 146 -9.46 6.46 6.60
CA GLY A 146 -8.54 5.35 6.83
C GLY A 146 -8.74 4.15 5.95
#